data_d270972171e8947cb05f3ad26b9a3ba7
#
_entry.id   d270972171e8947cb05f3ad26b9a3ba7
#
_cell.length_a   1.000
_cell.length_b   1.000
_cell.length_c   1.000
_cell.angle_alpha   90.00
_cell.angle_beta   90.00
_cell.angle_gamma   90.00
#
_symmetry.space_group_name_H-M   'P 1'
#
loop_
_entity.id
_entity.type
_entity.pdbx_description
1 polymer ?
#
loop_
_entity_poly.entity_id
_entity_poly.type
_entity_poly.pdbx_seq_one_letter_code
_entity_poly.pdbx_strand_id
1 'polypeptide(L)'
;VLLLEGPAGWGECSPLPGYPCDPAAARRAAWEAATVGWPAPVREAVPVNALVTRPTFDPAELASFRAVKVKVGRGRDVELVAAVRDAVGPSVALRVDANGAWDLASAERAIARLARYDLELVEQPVASLDDLARLRRRVAVLLAADESVRTLDDARRLRTLGAADVLVLKVQPSGGVRAALELADAAGVPALASSMLETSVGVAAGLALAAALPELPFACGLATAATRAADVTLDPLVPTEGRLRVRSVEPDRALLARYSAPLPSAQEASS
;
A
#
# COMPACT_ATOMS: atom_id res chain seq x y z
N VAL A 1 7.51 6.38 14.99
CA VAL A 1 7.50 4.90 14.85
C VAL A 1 7.62 4.28 16.22
N LEU A 2 6.73 3.36 16.58
CA LEU A 2 6.82 2.53 17.79
C LEU A 2 7.03 1.09 17.32
N LEU A 3 8.05 0.42 17.85
CA LEU A 3 8.30 -0.99 17.64
C LEU A 3 7.97 -1.79 18.91
N LEU A 4 7.33 -2.92 18.75
CA LEU A 4 6.96 -3.87 19.80
C LEU A 4 7.71 -5.17 19.58
N GLU A 5 8.40 -5.66 20.62
CA GLU A 5 9.00 -6.99 20.65
C GLU A 5 8.12 -7.94 21.44
N GLY A 6 7.92 -9.16 20.95
CA GLY A 6 7.10 -10.16 21.62
C GLY A 6 7.46 -11.58 21.21
N PRO A 7 6.77 -12.59 21.76
CA PRO A 7 7.09 -14.00 21.54
C PRO A 7 6.96 -14.47 20.08
N ALA A 8 6.19 -13.77 19.26
CA ALA A 8 5.99 -14.09 17.85
C ALA A 8 6.93 -13.30 16.91
N GLY A 9 7.66 -12.32 17.42
CA GLY A 9 8.58 -11.48 16.68
C GLY A 9 8.38 -10.00 16.95
N TRP A 10 8.46 -9.18 15.89
CA TRP A 10 8.39 -7.72 15.97
C TRP A 10 7.16 -7.16 15.27
N GLY A 11 6.57 -6.14 15.86
CA GLY A 11 5.47 -5.37 15.27
C GLY A 11 5.78 -3.89 15.21
N GLU A 12 5.25 -3.21 14.20
CA GLU A 12 5.41 -1.77 14.01
C GLU A 12 4.08 -1.04 14.07
N CYS A 13 4.03 0.04 14.86
CA CYS A 13 2.96 1.02 14.87
C CYS A 13 3.54 2.37 14.41
N SER A 14 3.19 2.78 13.21
CA SER A 14 3.69 4.01 12.58
C SER A 14 2.62 4.62 11.65
N PRO A 15 1.45 5.02 12.21
CA PRO A 15 0.40 5.62 11.40
C PRO A 15 0.94 6.86 10.68
N LEU A 16 0.73 6.91 9.35
CA LEU A 16 1.23 7.99 8.52
C LEU A 16 0.36 9.25 8.72
N PRO A 17 0.95 10.40 9.08
CA PRO A 17 0.21 11.65 9.17
C PRO A 17 -0.50 11.99 7.85
N GLY A 18 -1.77 12.38 7.93
CA GLY A 18 -2.59 12.70 6.76
C GLY A 18 -3.23 11.50 6.05
N TYR A 19 -2.87 10.27 6.39
CA TYR A 19 -3.58 9.07 5.97
C TYR A 19 -4.61 8.66 7.03
N PRO A 20 -5.85 8.25 6.65
CA PRO A 20 -6.89 7.87 7.61
C PRO A 20 -6.57 6.52 8.26
N CYS A 21 -5.81 6.55 9.34
CA CYS A 21 -5.45 5.39 10.16
C CYS A 21 -5.78 5.67 11.63
N ASP A 22 -6.69 4.87 12.21
CA ASP A 22 -6.93 4.91 13.65
C ASP A 22 -5.67 4.43 14.40
N PRO A 23 -5.09 5.24 15.31
CA PRO A 23 -3.94 4.84 16.10
C PRO A 23 -4.17 3.56 16.92
N ALA A 24 -5.40 3.27 17.33
CA ALA A 24 -5.73 2.03 18.03
C ALA A 24 -5.66 0.81 17.08
N ALA A 25 -6.07 0.97 15.82
CA ALA A 25 -5.91 -0.06 14.80
C ALA A 25 -4.44 -0.35 14.51
N ALA A 26 -3.61 0.69 14.35
CA ALA A 26 -2.17 0.54 14.15
C ALA A 26 -1.49 -0.18 15.33
N ARG A 27 -1.90 0.13 16.58
CA ARG A 27 -1.41 -0.58 17.77
C ARG A 27 -1.85 -2.04 17.79
N ARG A 28 -3.09 -2.36 17.42
CA ARG A 28 -3.57 -3.76 17.30
C ARG A 28 -2.76 -4.53 16.26
N ALA A 29 -2.46 -3.93 15.12
CA ALA A 29 -1.61 -4.53 14.08
C ALA A 29 -0.20 -4.86 14.60
N ALA A 30 0.42 -3.91 15.30
CA ALA A 30 1.73 -4.14 15.91
C ALA A 30 1.69 -5.23 17.00
N TRP A 31 0.63 -5.23 17.82
CA TRP A 31 0.42 -6.24 18.84
C TRP A 31 0.23 -7.63 18.23
N GLU A 32 -0.60 -7.78 17.21
CA GLU A 32 -0.78 -9.05 16.49
C GLU A 32 0.56 -9.59 16.00
N ALA A 33 1.36 -8.76 15.31
CA ALA A 33 2.65 -9.14 14.77
C ALA A 33 3.62 -9.62 15.87
N ALA A 34 3.68 -8.90 17.00
CA ALA A 34 4.60 -9.21 18.09
C ALA A 34 4.19 -10.42 18.94
N THR A 35 2.89 -10.67 19.11
CA THR A 35 2.42 -11.65 20.13
C THR A 35 1.75 -12.88 19.54
N VAL A 36 1.06 -12.77 18.42
CA VAL A 36 0.30 -13.85 17.77
C VAL A 36 1.02 -14.36 16.53
N GLY A 37 1.73 -13.50 15.83
CA GLY A 37 2.30 -13.76 14.52
C GLY A 37 1.23 -13.78 13.41
N TRP A 38 1.64 -14.09 12.21
CA TRP A 38 0.81 -14.02 11.01
C TRP A 38 0.33 -15.41 10.55
N PRO A 39 -0.73 -15.48 9.73
CA PRO A 39 -1.13 -16.70 9.06
C PRO A 39 0.00 -17.28 8.21
N ALA A 40 -0.02 -18.61 8.02
CA ALA A 40 0.95 -19.28 7.17
C ALA A 40 0.89 -18.72 5.73
N PRO A 41 2.04 -18.44 5.10
CA PRO A 41 2.07 -17.97 3.73
C PRO A 41 1.69 -19.09 2.75
N VAL A 42 0.99 -18.75 1.67
CA VAL A 42 0.68 -19.66 0.56
C VAL A 42 1.61 -19.43 -0.64
N ARG A 43 2.57 -18.51 -0.51
CA ARG A 43 3.62 -18.23 -1.50
C ARG A 43 4.92 -17.77 -0.84
N GLU A 44 6.06 -18.04 -1.50
CA GLU A 44 7.39 -17.73 -0.95
C GLU A 44 7.89 -16.33 -1.33
N ALA A 45 7.31 -15.72 -2.37
CA ALA A 45 7.68 -14.39 -2.84
C ALA A 45 6.49 -13.64 -3.41
N VAL A 46 6.47 -12.33 -3.20
CA VAL A 46 5.39 -11.41 -3.59
C VAL A 46 5.90 -10.47 -4.67
N PRO A 47 5.21 -10.35 -5.81
CA PRO A 47 5.53 -9.32 -6.80
C PRO A 47 5.19 -7.93 -6.24
N VAL A 48 6.07 -6.96 -6.47
CA VAL A 48 5.87 -5.59 -6.00
C VAL A 48 6.01 -4.58 -7.13
N ASN A 49 5.35 -3.44 -6.99
CA ASN A 49 5.48 -2.33 -7.93
C ASN A 49 6.49 -1.29 -7.46
N ALA A 50 7.18 -0.65 -8.41
CA ALA A 50 7.91 0.57 -8.14
C ALA A 50 6.95 1.74 -7.88
N LEU A 51 7.41 2.77 -7.18
CA LEU A 51 6.63 3.96 -6.87
C LEU A 51 7.32 5.22 -7.40
N VAL A 52 6.64 5.95 -8.28
CA VAL A 52 7.07 7.26 -8.77
C VAL A 52 6.20 8.35 -8.16
N THR A 53 6.82 9.25 -7.41
CA THR A 53 6.12 10.36 -6.70
C THR A 53 6.48 11.74 -7.21
N ARG A 54 7.52 11.86 -8.06
CA ARG A 54 8.10 13.12 -8.54
C ARG A 54 8.41 13.02 -10.04
N PRO A 55 8.45 14.17 -10.74
CA PRO A 55 8.84 14.21 -12.15
C PRO A 55 10.29 13.76 -12.43
N THR A 56 11.16 13.92 -11.44
CA THR A 56 12.54 13.45 -11.52
C THR A 56 12.65 12.06 -10.90
N PHE A 57 12.84 11.06 -11.72
CA PHE A 57 13.07 9.65 -11.33
C PHE A 57 14.19 9.06 -12.20
N ASP A 58 14.89 8.06 -11.69
CA ASP A 58 15.89 7.32 -12.47
C ASP A 58 15.19 6.13 -13.17
N PRO A 59 15.16 6.07 -14.50
CA PRO A 59 14.62 4.94 -15.23
C PRO A 59 15.25 3.59 -14.85
N ALA A 60 16.54 3.59 -14.46
CA ALA A 60 17.23 2.38 -14.06
C ALA A 60 16.63 1.74 -12.80
N GLU A 61 16.11 2.54 -11.87
CA GLU A 61 15.42 2.06 -10.67
C GLU A 61 14.09 1.33 -10.99
N LEU A 62 13.51 1.59 -12.16
CA LEU A 62 12.25 0.98 -12.60
C LEU A 62 12.45 -0.31 -13.39
N ALA A 63 13.64 -0.54 -13.93
CA ALA A 63 13.92 -1.59 -14.92
C ALA A 63 13.67 -3.02 -14.43
N SER A 64 13.79 -3.27 -13.13
CA SER A 64 13.55 -4.59 -12.52
C SER A 64 12.08 -4.89 -12.22
N PHE A 65 11.18 -3.89 -12.32
CA PHE A 65 9.78 -4.03 -11.94
C PHE A 65 8.88 -4.36 -13.15
N ARG A 66 7.89 -5.20 -12.91
CA ARG A 66 6.85 -5.51 -13.89
C ARG A 66 5.59 -4.64 -13.74
N ALA A 67 5.53 -3.83 -12.69
CA ALA A 67 4.49 -2.85 -12.46
C ALA A 67 5.09 -1.58 -11.85
N VAL A 68 4.58 -0.42 -12.28
CA VAL A 68 4.97 0.89 -11.75
C VAL A 68 3.72 1.67 -11.39
N LYS A 69 3.68 2.23 -10.18
CA LYS A 69 2.62 3.11 -9.70
C LYS A 69 3.10 4.56 -9.69
N VAL A 70 2.33 5.45 -10.31
CA VAL A 70 2.62 6.89 -10.41
C VAL A 70 1.62 7.67 -9.57
N LYS A 71 2.11 8.53 -8.67
CA LYS A 71 1.25 9.45 -7.91
C LYS A 71 0.78 10.61 -8.82
N VAL A 72 -0.52 10.80 -8.87
CA VAL A 72 -1.21 11.82 -9.68
C VAL A 72 -2.11 12.71 -8.82
N GLY A 73 -2.85 13.65 -9.42
CA GLY A 73 -3.73 14.57 -8.70
C GLY A 73 -3.03 15.84 -8.20
N ARG A 74 -1.80 16.10 -8.68
CA ARG A 74 -0.99 17.27 -8.25
C ARG A 74 -0.65 18.25 -9.38
N GLY A 75 -1.31 18.10 -10.52
CA GLY A 75 -0.98 18.81 -11.77
C GLY A 75 0.17 18.13 -12.53
N ARG A 76 0.27 18.37 -13.83
CA ARG A 76 1.26 17.76 -14.75
C ARG A 76 1.23 16.22 -14.77
N ASP A 77 0.08 15.63 -14.44
CA ASP A 77 -0.08 14.18 -14.32
C ASP A 77 0.16 13.47 -15.66
N VAL A 78 -0.31 14.07 -16.76
CA VAL A 78 -0.18 13.50 -18.11
C VAL A 78 1.28 13.44 -18.53
N GLU A 79 2.05 14.49 -18.28
CA GLU A 79 3.48 14.55 -18.61
C GLU A 79 4.29 13.54 -17.79
N LEU A 80 3.96 13.40 -16.51
CA LEU A 80 4.65 12.43 -15.65
C LEU A 80 4.34 10.99 -16.07
N VAL A 81 3.06 10.67 -16.32
CA VAL A 81 2.65 9.33 -16.75
C VAL A 81 3.23 9.00 -18.13
N ALA A 82 3.29 9.97 -19.06
CA ALA A 82 3.95 9.81 -20.35
C ALA A 82 5.44 9.46 -20.19
N ALA A 83 6.16 10.27 -19.40
CA ALA A 83 7.60 10.05 -19.18
C ALA A 83 7.88 8.67 -18.52
N VAL A 84 7.05 8.23 -17.59
CA VAL A 84 7.18 6.90 -17.00
C VAL A 84 6.87 5.81 -18.03
N ARG A 85 5.80 5.93 -18.82
CA ARG A 85 5.48 4.96 -19.88
C ARG A 85 6.60 4.84 -20.92
N ASP A 86 7.17 5.98 -21.33
CA ASP A 86 8.30 5.99 -22.27
C ASP A 86 9.55 5.30 -21.67
N ALA A 87 9.79 5.48 -20.38
CA ALA A 87 10.93 4.89 -19.70
C ALA A 87 10.80 3.35 -19.49
N VAL A 88 9.60 2.87 -19.16
CA VAL A 88 9.40 1.44 -18.82
C VAL A 88 8.94 0.58 -19.99
N GLY A 89 8.51 1.19 -21.09
CA GLY A 89 7.99 0.49 -22.26
C GLY A 89 6.58 -0.10 -22.07
N PRO A 90 5.99 -0.71 -23.11
CA PRO A 90 4.60 -1.14 -23.10
C PRO A 90 4.32 -2.41 -22.28
N SER A 91 5.33 -3.21 -21.98
CA SER A 91 5.16 -4.50 -21.27
C SER A 91 5.02 -4.38 -19.75
N VAL A 92 5.34 -3.22 -19.18
CA VAL A 92 5.24 -2.96 -17.75
C VAL A 92 3.84 -2.46 -17.42
N ALA A 93 3.18 -3.07 -16.44
CA ALA A 93 1.88 -2.62 -15.94
C ALA A 93 2.01 -1.21 -15.32
N LEU A 94 1.25 -0.26 -15.83
CA LEU A 94 1.29 1.13 -15.35
C LEU A 94 0.02 1.44 -14.57
N ARG A 95 0.19 1.96 -13.37
CA ARG A 95 -0.88 2.35 -12.46
C ARG A 95 -0.77 3.80 -12.07
N VAL A 96 -1.88 4.41 -11.78
CA VAL A 96 -1.90 5.75 -11.20
C VAL A 96 -2.66 5.74 -9.88
N ASP A 97 -2.24 6.59 -8.95
CA ASP A 97 -2.85 6.70 -7.63
C ASP A 97 -3.07 8.19 -7.31
N ALA A 98 -4.34 8.56 -7.18
CA ALA A 98 -4.77 9.92 -6.96
C ALA A 98 -5.04 10.25 -5.48
N ASN A 99 -5.03 9.26 -4.56
CA ASN A 99 -5.34 9.44 -3.15
C ASN A 99 -6.61 10.27 -2.88
N GLY A 100 -7.68 10.05 -3.66
CA GLY A 100 -8.96 10.74 -3.52
C GLY A 100 -8.96 12.21 -3.94
N ALA A 101 -7.94 12.68 -4.67
CA ALA A 101 -7.74 14.10 -4.95
C ALA A 101 -8.75 14.71 -5.94
N TRP A 102 -9.47 13.89 -6.71
CA TRP A 102 -10.38 14.39 -7.73
C TRP A 102 -11.85 14.35 -7.28
N ASP A 103 -12.64 15.31 -7.74
CA ASP A 103 -14.08 15.15 -7.82
C ASP A 103 -14.45 14.22 -9.00
N LEU A 104 -15.71 13.77 -9.05
CA LEU A 104 -16.18 12.81 -10.05
C LEU A 104 -15.91 13.27 -11.50
N ALA A 105 -16.20 14.55 -11.82
CA ALA A 105 -16.05 15.08 -13.17
C ALA A 105 -14.56 15.24 -13.54
N SER A 106 -13.73 15.64 -12.59
CA SER A 106 -12.28 15.75 -12.79
C SER A 106 -11.63 14.39 -12.93
N ALA A 107 -12.06 13.39 -12.16
CA ALA A 107 -11.61 12.00 -12.28
C ALA A 107 -11.91 11.43 -13.67
N GLU A 108 -13.15 11.60 -14.16
CA GLU A 108 -13.56 11.15 -15.49
C GLU A 108 -12.68 11.77 -16.60
N ARG A 109 -12.44 13.09 -16.54
CA ARG A 109 -11.57 13.79 -17.49
C ARG A 109 -10.11 13.37 -17.40
N ALA A 110 -9.59 13.20 -16.17
CA ALA A 110 -8.21 12.79 -15.96
C ALA A 110 -7.98 11.37 -16.51
N ILE A 111 -8.86 10.43 -16.17
CA ILE A 111 -8.79 9.04 -16.65
C ILE A 111 -8.88 8.97 -18.17
N ALA A 112 -9.79 9.72 -18.80
CA ALA A 112 -9.90 9.79 -20.26
C ALA A 112 -8.60 10.28 -20.93
N ARG A 113 -7.89 11.24 -20.33
CA ARG A 113 -6.57 11.70 -20.82
C ARG A 113 -5.48 10.67 -20.63
N LEU A 114 -5.52 9.92 -19.53
CA LEU A 114 -4.50 8.94 -19.15
C LEU A 114 -4.71 7.56 -19.82
N ALA A 115 -5.91 7.27 -20.31
CA ALA A 115 -6.26 5.97 -20.92
C ALA A 115 -5.33 5.56 -22.08
N ARG A 116 -4.80 6.55 -22.85
CA ARG A 116 -3.85 6.30 -23.95
C ARG A 116 -2.52 5.68 -23.53
N TYR A 117 -2.22 5.68 -22.22
CA TYR A 117 -0.98 5.09 -21.68
C TYR A 117 -1.17 3.66 -21.19
N ASP A 118 -2.26 3.00 -21.56
CA ASP A 118 -2.57 1.60 -21.23
C ASP A 118 -2.42 1.33 -19.72
N LEU A 119 -3.25 1.99 -18.92
CA LEU A 119 -3.25 1.85 -17.48
C LEU A 119 -3.83 0.50 -17.06
N GLU A 120 -3.15 -0.24 -16.19
CA GLU A 120 -3.66 -1.44 -15.55
C GLU A 120 -4.80 -1.10 -14.59
N LEU A 121 -4.64 -0.09 -13.73
CA LEU A 121 -5.67 0.39 -12.82
C LEU A 121 -5.44 1.85 -12.38
N VAL A 122 -6.52 2.45 -11.86
CA VAL A 122 -6.51 3.76 -11.20
C VAL A 122 -6.92 3.56 -9.74
N GLU A 123 -5.99 3.86 -8.81
CA GLU A 123 -6.18 3.73 -7.37
C GLU A 123 -6.77 5.01 -6.80
N GLN A 124 -7.85 4.86 -6.02
CA GLN A 124 -8.58 5.90 -5.27
C GLN A 124 -8.68 7.24 -6.03
N PRO A 125 -9.34 7.28 -7.20
CA PRO A 125 -9.47 8.52 -7.96
C PRO A 125 -10.32 9.57 -7.24
N VAL A 126 -11.35 9.14 -6.52
CA VAL A 126 -12.32 9.97 -5.79
C VAL A 126 -12.40 9.53 -4.33
N ALA A 127 -12.82 10.43 -3.43
CA ALA A 127 -12.76 10.18 -1.99
C ALA A 127 -13.81 9.18 -1.47
N SER A 128 -15.01 9.11 -2.07
CA SER A 128 -16.13 8.30 -1.55
C SER A 128 -16.38 7.04 -2.36
N LEU A 129 -16.88 5.98 -1.69
CA LEU A 129 -17.34 4.75 -2.37
C LEU A 129 -18.52 5.00 -3.32
N ASP A 130 -19.41 5.97 -3.02
CA ASP A 130 -20.52 6.29 -3.90
C ASP A 130 -20.06 6.91 -5.22
N ASP A 131 -19.09 7.84 -5.15
CA ASP A 131 -18.53 8.43 -6.36
C ASP A 131 -17.65 7.45 -7.11
N LEU A 132 -16.93 6.56 -6.39
CA LEU A 132 -16.18 5.48 -7.00
C LEU A 132 -17.10 4.54 -7.80
N ALA A 133 -18.25 4.15 -7.21
CA ALA A 133 -19.27 3.35 -7.89
C ALA A 133 -19.87 4.05 -9.11
N ARG A 134 -20.06 5.37 -9.04
CA ARG A 134 -20.53 6.18 -10.20
C ARG A 134 -19.47 6.23 -11.29
N LEU A 135 -18.21 6.46 -10.91
CA LEU A 135 -17.08 6.55 -11.83
C LEU A 135 -16.83 5.22 -12.54
N ARG A 136 -16.87 4.10 -11.79
CA ARG A 136 -16.67 2.76 -12.36
C ARG A 136 -17.61 2.44 -13.52
N ARG A 137 -18.83 2.94 -13.50
CA ARG A 137 -19.79 2.77 -14.62
C ARG A 137 -19.51 3.61 -15.85
N ARG A 138 -18.55 4.54 -15.79
CA ARG A 138 -18.23 5.53 -16.83
C ARG A 138 -16.87 5.34 -17.46
N VAL A 139 -16.00 4.55 -16.84
CA VAL A 139 -14.62 4.32 -17.31
C VAL A 139 -14.40 2.84 -17.58
N ALA A 140 -13.50 2.53 -18.51
CA ALA A 140 -13.17 1.16 -18.88
C ALA A 140 -11.99 0.58 -18.11
N VAL A 141 -11.14 1.46 -17.53
CA VAL A 141 -9.98 1.05 -16.73
C VAL A 141 -10.44 0.52 -15.37
N LEU A 142 -9.73 -0.46 -14.81
CA LEU A 142 -10.00 -0.97 -13.48
C LEU A 142 -9.82 0.11 -12.41
N LEU A 143 -10.75 0.19 -11.48
CA LEU A 143 -10.66 1.09 -10.32
C LEU A 143 -10.31 0.31 -9.07
N ALA A 144 -9.36 0.82 -8.28
CA ALA A 144 -9.00 0.26 -6.99
C ALA A 144 -9.43 1.20 -5.85
N ALA A 145 -10.05 0.62 -4.81
CA ALA A 145 -10.37 1.32 -3.56
C ALA A 145 -9.22 1.16 -2.56
N ASP A 146 -8.82 2.24 -1.90
CA ASP A 146 -7.82 2.29 -0.84
C ASP A 146 -8.42 2.98 0.40
N GLU A 147 -8.26 4.29 0.55
CA GLU A 147 -8.67 5.06 1.73
C GLU A 147 -10.16 4.98 2.06
N SER A 148 -10.98 4.69 1.07
CA SER A 148 -12.45 4.60 1.24
C SER A 148 -12.93 3.30 1.90
N VAL A 149 -12.05 2.31 2.12
CA VAL A 149 -12.38 1.03 2.76
C VAL A 149 -11.49 0.78 3.97
N ARG A 150 -12.04 0.88 5.17
CA ARG A 150 -11.32 0.73 6.46
C ARG A 150 -12.00 -0.22 7.42
N THR A 151 -13.28 -0.46 7.25
CA THR A 151 -14.10 -1.31 8.11
C THR A 151 -14.75 -2.42 7.32
N LEU A 152 -15.23 -3.46 8.01
CA LEU A 152 -16.02 -4.53 7.38
C LEU A 152 -17.30 -3.99 6.72
N ASP A 153 -17.88 -2.94 7.27
CA ASP A 153 -19.06 -2.32 6.67
C ASP A 153 -18.71 -1.57 5.39
N ASP A 154 -17.56 -0.90 5.32
CA ASP A 154 -17.06 -0.31 4.07
C ASP A 154 -16.81 -1.39 3.01
N ALA A 155 -16.18 -2.51 3.38
CA ALA A 155 -15.91 -3.63 2.48
C ALA A 155 -17.21 -4.25 1.92
N ARG A 156 -18.19 -4.49 2.78
CA ARG A 156 -19.53 -4.95 2.36
C ARG A 156 -20.25 -3.93 1.48
N ARG A 157 -20.09 -2.63 1.79
CA ARG A 157 -20.65 -1.55 0.98
C ARG A 157 -19.99 -1.47 -0.39
N LEU A 158 -18.64 -1.60 -0.47
CA LEU A 158 -17.93 -1.69 -1.74
C LEU A 158 -18.52 -2.79 -2.61
N ARG A 159 -18.69 -3.99 -2.07
CA ARG A 159 -19.29 -5.14 -2.75
C ARG A 159 -20.72 -4.85 -3.22
N THR A 160 -21.57 -4.33 -2.33
CA THR A 160 -22.98 -4.04 -2.63
C THR A 160 -23.14 -2.99 -3.74
N LEU A 161 -22.31 -1.96 -3.73
CA LEU A 161 -22.32 -0.89 -4.73
C LEU A 161 -21.61 -1.29 -6.04
N GLY A 162 -20.80 -2.36 -6.02
CA GLY A 162 -19.87 -2.69 -7.08
C GLY A 162 -18.92 -1.50 -7.33
N ALA A 163 -18.37 -0.93 -6.25
CA ALA A 163 -17.69 0.37 -6.31
C ALA A 163 -16.30 0.31 -6.93
N ALA A 164 -15.61 -0.82 -6.82
CA ALA A 164 -14.26 -1.01 -7.34
C ALA A 164 -14.06 -2.42 -7.88
N ASP A 165 -13.01 -2.59 -8.69
CA ASP A 165 -12.58 -3.87 -9.26
C ASP A 165 -11.49 -4.52 -8.41
N VAL A 166 -10.77 -3.73 -7.61
CA VAL A 166 -9.64 -4.15 -6.78
C VAL A 166 -9.71 -3.46 -5.43
N LEU A 167 -9.29 -4.16 -4.36
CA LEU A 167 -9.12 -3.58 -3.03
C LEU A 167 -7.64 -3.47 -2.68
N VAL A 168 -7.20 -2.28 -2.28
CA VAL A 168 -5.87 -2.05 -1.71
C VAL A 168 -5.97 -2.14 -0.19
N LEU A 169 -5.16 -2.98 0.41
CA LEU A 169 -5.16 -3.24 1.85
C LEU A 169 -3.86 -2.78 2.49
N LYS A 170 -3.97 -2.13 3.63
CA LYS A 170 -2.84 -1.74 4.47
C LYS A 170 -3.05 -2.30 5.88
N VAL A 171 -2.03 -2.97 6.41
CA VAL A 171 -2.15 -3.74 7.66
C VAL A 171 -2.50 -2.86 8.87
N GLN A 172 -1.85 -1.70 9.00
CA GLN A 172 -2.07 -0.84 10.18
C GLN A 172 -3.48 -0.22 10.22
N PRO A 173 -4.01 0.37 9.13
CA PRO A 173 -5.40 0.86 9.11
C PRO A 173 -6.44 -0.24 9.32
N SER A 174 -6.17 -1.45 8.84
CA SER A 174 -7.06 -2.60 9.02
C SER A 174 -7.04 -3.16 10.44
N GLY A 175 -6.00 -2.88 11.24
CA GLY A 175 -5.86 -3.38 12.60
C GLY A 175 -5.17 -4.74 12.73
N GLY A 176 -4.49 -5.20 11.67
CA GLY A 176 -3.73 -6.43 11.63
C GLY A 176 -3.89 -7.19 10.31
N VAL A 177 -3.08 -8.24 10.14
CA VAL A 177 -3.12 -9.08 8.93
C VAL A 177 -4.42 -9.87 8.85
N ARG A 178 -4.89 -10.44 9.96
CA ARG A 178 -6.15 -11.20 9.97
C ARG A 178 -7.35 -10.31 9.67
N ALA A 179 -7.40 -9.12 10.28
CA ALA A 179 -8.45 -8.16 9.99
C ALA A 179 -8.43 -7.69 8.52
N ALA A 180 -7.25 -7.51 7.92
CA ALA A 180 -7.13 -7.19 6.50
C ALA A 180 -7.62 -8.33 5.58
N LEU A 181 -7.37 -9.59 5.95
CA LEU A 181 -7.92 -10.75 5.22
C LEU A 181 -9.44 -10.83 5.32
N GLU A 182 -10.02 -10.51 6.49
CA GLU A 182 -11.48 -10.41 6.65
C GLU A 182 -12.09 -9.30 5.78
N LEU A 183 -11.40 -8.16 5.62
CA LEU A 183 -11.80 -7.10 4.69
C LEU A 183 -11.78 -7.58 3.24
N ALA A 184 -10.74 -8.33 2.83
CA ALA A 184 -10.64 -8.90 1.48
C ALA A 184 -11.81 -9.84 1.18
N ASP A 185 -12.12 -10.76 2.10
CA ASP A 185 -13.24 -11.69 1.98
C ASP A 185 -14.59 -10.96 1.89
N ALA A 186 -14.82 -9.99 2.77
CA ALA A 186 -16.05 -9.19 2.80
C ALA A 186 -16.25 -8.37 1.52
N ALA A 187 -15.17 -7.82 0.94
CA ALA A 187 -15.20 -7.04 -0.29
C ALA A 187 -15.52 -7.90 -1.52
N GLY A 188 -15.04 -9.16 -1.56
CA GLY A 188 -15.33 -10.11 -2.62
C GLY A 188 -14.78 -9.70 -3.99
N VAL A 189 -13.72 -8.89 -4.00
CA VAL A 189 -12.94 -8.50 -5.20
C VAL A 189 -11.47 -8.84 -4.98
N PRO A 190 -10.66 -9.00 -6.03
CA PRO A 190 -9.21 -9.18 -5.89
C PRO A 190 -8.59 -8.10 -5.01
N ALA A 191 -7.65 -8.50 -4.14
CA ALA A 191 -6.97 -7.57 -3.24
C ALA A 191 -5.45 -7.58 -3.49
N LEU A 192 -4.81 -6.46 -3.13
CA LEU A 192 -3.36 -6.34 -3.06
C LEU A 192 -2.96 -5.64 -1.75
N ALA A 193 -1.76 -5.93 -1.24
CA ALA A 193 -1.23 -5.23 -0.07
C ALA A 193 -0.43 -4.00 -0.48
N SER A 194 -0.52 -2.94 0.30
CA SER A 194 0.28 -1.74 0.15
C SER A 194 0.83 -1.28 1.50
N SER A 195 1.86 -0.45 1.48
CA SER A 195 2.51 0.08 2.67
C SER A 195 2.10 1.53 2.95
N MET A 196 2.43 1.99 4.16
CA MET A 196 2.33 3.38 4.61
C MET A 196 3.71 3.99 4.88
N LEU A 197 4.73 3.61 4.12
CA LEU A 197 6.12 4.03 4.31
C LEU A 197 6.73 3.55 5.64
N GLU A 198 6.38 2.36 6.08
CA GLU A 198 6.92 1.70 7.26
C GLU A 198 8.41 1.35 7.10
N THR A 199 9.07 1.01 8.22
CA THR A 199 10.36 0.32 8.18
C THR A 199 10.18 -1.10 7.65
N SER A 200 11.26 -1.83 7.43
CA SER A 200 11.17 -3.24 7.01
C SER A 200 10.36 -4.10 7.98
N VAL A 201 10.25 -3.73 9.25
CA VAL A 201 9.39 -4.42 10.23
C VAL A 201 7.91 -4.29 9.85
N GLY A 202 7.45 -3.08 9.55
CA GLY A 202 6.06 -2.86 9.13
C GLY A 202 5.78 -3.39 7.71
N VAL A 203 6.76 -3.25 6.79
CA VAL A 203 6.65 -3.85 5.44
C VAL A 203 6.54 -5.37 5.52
N ALA A 204 7.18 -6.04 6.50
CA ALA A 204 7.04 -7.48 6.70
C ALA A 204 5.59 -7.90 7.03
N ALA A 205 4.84 -7.07 7.75
CA ALA A 205 3.41 -7.32 7.98
C ALA A 205 2.59 -7.22 6.67
N GLY A 206 2.85 -6.21 5.84
CA GLY A 206 2.25 -6.10 4.51
C GLY A 206 2.62 -7.28 3.60
N LEU A 207 3.86 -7.75 3.69
CA LEU A 207 4.35 -8.91 2.97
C LEU A 207 3.67 -10.20 3.44
N ALA A 208 3.45 -10.35 4.75
CA ALA A 208 2.70 -11.47 5.34
C ALA A 208 1.23 -11.46 4.88
N LEU A 209 0.58 -10.30 4.83
CA LEU A 209 -0.76 -10.14 4.26
C LEU A 209 -0.79 -10.60 2.80
N ALA A 210 0.08 -10.06 1.96
CA ALA A 210 0.15 -10.44 0.55
C ALA A 210 0.45 -11.92 0.34
N ALA A 211 1.27 -12.51 1.22
CA ALA A 211 1.60 -13.92 1.18
C ALA A 211 0.47 -14.84 1.63
N ALA A 212 -0.45 -14.35 2.46
CA ALA A 212 -1.60 -15.09 2.97
C ALA A 212 -2.87 -14.95 2.11
N LEU A 213 -2.96 -13.93 1.24
CA LEU A 213 -4.08 -13.80 0.29
C LEU A 213 -4.17 -15.04 -0.60
N PRO A 214 -5.34 -15.67 -0.80
CA PRO A 214 -5.48 -16.84 -1.65
C PRO A 214 -5.04 -16.57 -3.10
N GLU A 215 -5.49 -15.44 -3.65
CA GLU A 215 -5.14 -14.97 -4.99
C GLU A 215 -4.39 -13.63 -4.90
N LEU A 216 -3.42 -13.43 -5.77
CA LEU A 216 -2.63 -12.20 -5.84
C LEU A 216 -2.33 -11.85 -7.30
N PRO A 217 -3.35 -11.44 -8.07
CA PRO A 217 -3.18 -11.17 -9.50
C PRO A 217 -2.41 -9.87 -9.77
N PHE A 218 -2.30 -8.99 -8.78
CA PHE A 218 -1.66 -7.69 -8.91
C PHE A 218 -0.39 -7.58 -8.07
N ALA A 219 0.63 -6.86 -8.55
CA ALA A 219 1.82 -6.53 -7.78
C ALA A 219 1.45 -5.63 -6.58
N CYS A 220 2.12 -5.83 -5.45
CA CYS A 220 1.85 -5.12 -4.19
C CYS A 220 2.66 -3.82 -4.06
N GLY A 221 2.11 -2.82 -3.39
CA GLY A 221 2.77 -1.55 -3.11
C GLY A 221 3.72 -1.63 -1.89
N LEU A 222 4.65 -2.59 -1.87
CA LEU A 222 5.49 -2.89 -0.70
C LEU A 222 6.98 -2.56 -0.92
N ALA A 223 7.39 -1.97 -2.04
CA ALA A 223 8.79 -1.64 -2.34
C ALA A 223 9.26 -0.34 -1.65
N THR A 224 8.67 0.05 -0.53
CA THR A 224 8.89 1.36 0.09
C THR A 224 10.05 1.40 1.08
N ALA A 225 10.54 0.27 1.59
CA ALA A 225 11.73 0.24 2.43
C ALA A 225 12.96 0.82 1.70
N ALA A 226 13.10 0.56 0.39
CA ALA A 226 14.17 1.09 -0.44
C ALA A 226 14.15 2.62 -0.60
N THR A 227 13.00 3.28 -0.35
CA THR A 227 12.87 4.75 -0.47
C THR A 227 13.19 5.49 0.82
N ARG A 228 13.47 4.80 1.91
CA ARG A 228 13.80 5.38 3.21
C ARG A 228 15.28 5.76 3.28
N ALA A 229 15.55 6.86 3.98
CA ALA A 229 16.92 7.28 4.25
C ALA A 229 17.66 6.34 5.23
N ALA A 230 16.90 5.59 6.05
CA ALA A 230 17.42 4.62 7.02
C ALA A 230 16.36 3.57 7.37
N ASP A 231 16.81 2.40 7.79
CA ASP A 231 15.97 1.33 8.32
C ASP A 231 16.50 0.88 9.69
N VAL A 232 15.74 0.06 10.38
CA VAL A 232 16.07 -0.46 11.72
C VAL A 232 16.71 -1.84 11.68
N THR A 233 16.98 -2.38 10.49
CA THR A 233 17.62 -3.67 10.26
C THR A 233 18.83 -3.55 9.34
N LEU A 234 19.81 -4.43 9.50
CA LEU A 234 20.96 -4.54 8.58
C LEU A 234 20.62 -5.28 7.29
N ASP A 235 19.48 -5.97 7.25
CA ASP A 235 18.98 -6.70 6.09
C ASP A 235 17.56 -6.21 5.73
N PRO A 236 17.43 -5.03 5.10
CA PRO A 236 16.13 -4.43 4.77
C PRO A 236 15.39 -5.24 3.71
N LEU A 237 14.06 -5.09 3.67
CA LEU A 237 13.19 -5.67 2.65
C LEU A 237 13.26 -4.86 1.36
N VAL A 238 14.34 -5.05 0.61
CA VAL A 238 14.56 -4.45 -0.70
C VAL A 238 14.17 -5.45 -1.80
N PRO A 239 13.40 -5.04 -2.82
CA PRO A 239 13.00 -5.92 -3.91
C PRO A 239 14.20 -6.40 -4.73
N THR A 240 14.18 -7.67 -5.10
CA THR A 240 15.07 -8.25 -6.09
C THR A 240 14.23 -8.70 -7.30
N GLU A 241 14.56 -8.23 -8.49
CA GLU A 241 13.80 -8.52 -9.71
C GLU A 241 12.28 -8.24 -9.57
N GLY A 242 11.94 -7.11 -8.93
CA GLY A 242 10.56 -6.70 -8.70
C GLY A 242 9.77 -7.59 -7.74
N ARG A 243 10.43 -8.35 -6.87
CA ARG A 243 9.81 -9.25 -5.90
C ARG A 243 10.42 -9.08 -4.52
N LEU A 244 9.62 -9.33 -3.49
CA LEU A 244 10.07 -9.47 -2.10
C LEU A 244 9.92 -10.94 -1.68
N ARG A 245 10.99 -11.52 -1.13
CA ARG A 245 10.94 -12.83 -0.52
C ARG A 245 10.22 -12.76 0.82
N VAL A 246 9.29 -13.69 1.08
CA VAL A 246 8.54 -13.75 2.34
C VAL A 246 9.47 -14.23 3.46
N ARG A 247 9.67 -13.37 4.45
CA ARG A 247 10.51 -13.64 5.62
C ARG A 247 10.17 -12.72 6.77
N SER A 248 10.54 -13.10 7.98
CA SER A 248 10.57 -12.22 9.14
C SER A 248 11.70 -11.19 9.02
N VAL A 249 11.57 -10.11 9.76
CA VAL A 249 12.57 -9.05 9.88
C VAL A 249 12.86 -8.84 11.36
N GLU A 250 14.14 -8.89 11.70
CA GLU A 250 14.62 -8.57 13.03
C GLU A 250 15.36 -7.24 13.01
N PRO A 251 14.98 -6.29 13.87
CA PRO A 251 15.73 -5.07 14.05
C PRO A 251 17.11 -5.32 14.65
N ASP A 252 18.08 -4.55 14.20
CA ASP A 252 19.42 -4.52 14.78
C ASP A 252 19.44 -3.65 16.04
N ARG A 253 19.99 -4.17 17.14
CA ARG A 253 19.99 -3.49 18.44
C ARG A 253 20.80 -2.18 18.43
N ALA A 254 21.86 -2.07 17.64
CA ALA A 254 22.64 -0.83 17.53
C ALA A 254 21.88 0.22 16.70
N LEU A 255 21.18 -0.18 15.65
CA LEU A 255 20.31 0.72 14.89
C LEU A 255 19.11 1.18 15.74
N LEU A 256 18.50 0.29 16.51
CA LEU A 256 17.45 0.68 17.45
C LEU A 256 17.97 1.73 18.44
N ALA A 257 19.12 1.50 19.07
CA ALA A 257 19.72 2.46 20.00
C ALA A 257 20.04 3.80 19.32
N ARG A 258 20.53 3.77 18.08
CA ARG A 258 20.86 4.97 17.27
C ARG A 258 19.65 5.82 16.95
N TYR A 259 18.50 5.20 16.64
CA TYR A 259 17.29 5.89 16.20
C TYR A 259 16.22 6.02 17.28
N SER A 260 16.47 5.51 18.49
CA SER A 260 15.55 5.65 19.63
C SER A 260 15.45 7.11 20.07
N ALA A 261 14.22 7.57 20.28
CA ALA A 261 13.91 8.78 21.01
C ALA A 261 13.19 8.42 22.31
N PRO A 262 13.28 9.25 23.37
CA PRO A 262 12.46 9.05 24.55
C PRO A 262 10.98 8.97 24.16
N LEU A 263 10.23 8.05 24.76
CA LEU A 263 8.79 8.04 24.61
C LEU A 263 8.22 9.37 25.14
N PRO A 264 7.25 9.98 24.45
CA PRO A 264 6.57 11.16 24.96
C PRO A 264 5.98 10.86 26.33
N SER A 265 6.07 11.79 27.25
CA SER A 265 5.46 11.65 28.57
C SER A 265 3.95 11.50 28.42
N ALA A 266 3.30 10.84 29.38
CA ALA A 266 1.84 10.63 29.37
C ALA A 266 1.04 11.94 29.23
N GLN A 267 1.61 13.09 29.57
CA GLN A 267 1.01 14.41 29.42
C GLN A 267 1.07 14.95 27.97
N GLU A 268 2.08 14.59 27.17
CA GLU A 268 2.22 15.00 25.77
C GLU A 268 1.41 14.10 24.79
N ALA A 269 0.99 12.93 25.25
CA ALA A 269 0.17 11.99 24.46
C ALA A 269 -1.34 12.33 24.50
N SER A 270 -1.76 13.31 25.29
CA SER A 270 -3.16 13.71 25.49
C SER A 270 -3.51 15.07 24.88
N SER A 271 -2.58 15.74 24.23
CA SER A 271 -2.76 16.97 23.47
C SER A 271 -2.68 16.69 21.96
#